data_1dc03c901a7c2b29d455cda19dfe4453
#
_entry.id   1dc03c901a7c2b29d455cda19dfe4453
#
_cell.length_a   1.000
_cell.length_b   1.000
_cell.length_c   1.000
_cell.angle_alpha   90.00
_cell.angle_beta   90.00
_cell.angle_gamma   90.00
#
_symmetry.space_group_name_H-M   'P 1'
#
loop_
_entity.id
_entity.type
_entity.pdbx_description
1 polymer ?
#
loop_
_entity_poly.entity_id
_entity_poly.type
_entity_poly.pdbx_seq_one_letter_code
_entity_poly.pdbx_strand_id
1 'polypeptide(L)'
;MGRLLSNPIPHSTRTLYHLRYRVTVVFCILALFRQQQLYLSSRQALFEKYSATNFNSYNEEDLQARSWPPNDEQTNFQDELVANRASWKVLGEGWEGKVFAYEEWVIKTFTPGRSPFRNCAPDASKWPTEIPASLQFGGSVDDYGNATHNGFLPVKAHFMASTAPGELAEWHLVTPLLRGGNLASLSKKLSLDEQPMSYEQIDAIYRPAFNELLKDMGILHDAGYCHDDVKPGNVFIQDESHWAVGDLGNVREVEHPYHSSRIWRDNGQLEDCRANDVVRALQSYLKFVQSSAADEDDFNAALYEGQTPLSRLFWWMLADAPYMSTEKLGQQSLAEHPEAAYELEVGDRYPKPARPYTFLDLFSKRRALKRAVDLALSTRIGEKRARLWGMVWLFGVPESKVC
;
A
#
# COMPACT_ATOMS: atom_id res chain seq x y z
N MET A 1 79.64 21.96 5.95
CA MET A 1 79.34 20.53 5.93
C MET A 1 78.41 20.20 7.10
N GLY A 2 77.09 20.25 6.89
CA GLY A 2 76.12 19.93 7.91
C GLY A 2 75.49 18.57 7.56
N ARG A 3 75.78 17.56 8.37
CA ARG A 3 75.09 16.24 8.27
C ARG A 3 73.69 16.39 8.80
N LEU A 4 72.70 16.24 7.91
CA LEU A 4 71.35 16.04 8.29
C LEU A 4 71.20 14.65 8.97
N LEU A 5 71.06 14.67 10.30
CA LEU A 5 70.73 13.49 11.08
C LEU A 5 69.24 13.06 10.74
N SER A 6 69.14 12.07 9.93
CA SER A 6 67.87 11.42 9.75
C SER A 6 67.50 10.61 11.02
N ASN A 7 66.63 11.14 11.85
CA ASN A 7 66.17 10.43 13.01
C ASN A 7 65.44 9.16 12.55
N PRO A 8 65.82 7.93 12.96
CA PRO A 8 65.14 6.70 12.63
C PRO A 8 63.79 6.73 13.32
N ILE A 9 62.72 6.60 12.56
CA ILE A 9 61.35 6.44 13.09
C ILE A 9 61.36 5.22 14.03
N PRO A 10 60.94 5.35 15.30
CA PRO A 10 61.02 4.27 16.27
C PRO A 10 60.21 3.05 15.79
N HIS A 11 60.75 1.86 15.94
CA HIS A 11 60.17 0.59 15.48
C HIS A 11 58.73 0.39 15.94
N SER A 12 58.31 0.89 17.09
CA SER A 12 56.95 0.86 17.63
C SER A 12 55.93 1.59 16.76
N THR A 13 56.31 2.71 16.11
CA THR A 13 55.42 3.47 15.23
C THR A 13 55.15 2.76 13.89
N ARG A 14 56.14 2.04 13.36
CA ARG A 14 55.98 1.20 12.16
C ARG A 14 55.06 0.04 12.42
N THR A 15 55.18 -0.65 13.54
CA THR A 15 54.29 -1.77 13.92
C THR A 15 52.87 -1.32 14.11
N LEU A 16 52.61 -0.19 14.75
CA LEU A 16 51.30 0.41 14.91
C LEU A 16 50.67 0.83 13.55
N TYR A 17 51.48 1.34 12.64
CA TYR A 17 51.02 1.71 11.30
C TYR A 17 50.60 0.49 10.49
N HIS A 18 51.39 -0.59 10.50
CA HIS A 18 51.04 -1.85 9.84
C HIS A 18 49.79 -2.51 10.46
N LEU A 19 49.63 -2.43 11.76
CA LEU A 19 48.45 -2.94 12.44
C LEU A 19 47.18 -2.14 12.02
N ARG A 20 47.27 -0.79 12.05
CA ARG A 20 46.16 0.08 11.59
C ARG A 20 45.82 -0.21 10.14
N TYR A 21 46.79 -0.35 9.26
CA TYR A 21 46.56 -0.68 7.85
C TYR A 21 45.83 -2.02 7.69
N ARG A 22 46.29 -3.07 8.38
CA ARG A 22 45.67 -4.39 8.36
C ARG A 22 44.20 -4.34 8.87
N VAL A 23 43.98 -3.64 9.97
CA VAL A 23 42.62 -3.44 10.51
C VAL A 23 41.72 -2.72 9.52
N THR A 24 42.22 -1.64 8.89
CA THR A 24 41.50 -0.89 7.86
C THR A 24 41.15 -1.77 6.66
N VAL A 25 42.10 -2.58 6.17
CA VAL A 25 41.89 -3.48 5.04
C VAL A 25 40.84 -4.53 5.40
N VAL A 26 40.93 -5.16 6.57
CA VAL A 26 39.92 -6.13 7.04
C VAL A 26 38.54 -5.47 7.15
N PHE A 27 38.47 -4.26 7.73
CA PHE A 27 37.23 -3.51 7.82
C PHE A 27 36.63 -3.19 6.45
N CYS A 28 37.44 -2.76 5.49
CA CYS A 28 36.98 -2.53 4.11
C CYS A 28 36.46 -3.81 3.45
N ILE A 29 37.17 -4.92 3.61
CA ILE A 29 36.70 -6.23 3.07
C ILE A 29 35.35 -6.62 3.68
N LEU A 30 35.20 -6.50 5.00
CA LEU A 30 33.93 -6.78 5.68
C LEU A 30 32.81 -5.85 5.24
N ALA A 31 33.12 -4.56 5.06
CA ALA A 31 32.14 -3.59 4.55
C ALA A 31 31.68 -3.91 3.13
N LEU A 32 32.62 -4.27 2.25
CA LEU A 32 32.31 -4.70 0.88
C LEU A 32 31.48 -5.98 0.85
N PHE A 33 31.83 -6.97 1.68
CA PHE A 33 31.08 -8.20 1.80
C PHE A 33 29.65 -7.94 2.31
N ARG A 34 29.52 -7.09 3.35
CA ARG A 34 28.20 -6.69 3.88
C ARG A 34 27.36 -5.98 2.83
N GLN A 35 27.96 -5.09 2.04
CA GLN A 35 27.24 -4.40 0.96
C GLN A 35 26.77 -5.36 -0.12
N GLN A 36 27.61 -6.33 -0.51
CA GLN A 36 27.22 -7.38 -1.44
C GLN A 36 26.04 -8.20 -0.92
N GLN A 37 26.05 -8.56 0.35
CA GLN A 37 24.93 -9.27 1.01
C GLN A 37 23.65 -8.43 0.99
N LEU A 38 23.75 -7.14 1.29
CA LEU A 38 22.61 -6.22 1.24
C LEU A 38 22.04 -6.09 -0.17
N TYR A 39 22.90 -6.01 -1.18
CA TYR A 39 22.50 -5.96 -2.59
C TYR A 39 21.73 -7.23 -2.97
N LEU A 40 22.32 -8.41 -2.76
CA LEU A 40 21.70 -9.69 -3.14
C LEU A 40 20.36 -9.90 -2.41
N SER A 41 20.33 -9.66 -1.10
CA SER A 41 19.10 -9.84 -0.32
C SER A 41 18.01 -8.83 -0.66
N SER A 42 18.38 -7.61 -1.06
CA SER A 42 17.42 -6.59 -1.51
C SER A 42 16.86 -6.91 -2.88
N ARG A 43 17.70 -7.41 -3.81
CA ARG A 43 17.22 -7.89 -5.12
C ARG A 43 16.29 -9.08 -4.99
N GLN A 44 16.67 -10.06 -4.17
CA GLN A 44 15.82 -11.22 -3.91
C GLN A 44 14.44 -10.79 -3.37
N ALA A 45 14.41 -9.89 -2.40
CA ALA A 45 13.16 -9.39 -1.83
C ALA A 45 12.30 -8.60 -2.83
N LEU A 46 12.92 -7.86 -3.75
CA LEU A 46 12.21 -7.18 -4.83
C LEU A 46 11.70 -8.18 -5.89
N PHE A 47 12.48 -9.20 -6.20
CA PHE A 47 12.06 -10.30 -7.07
C PHE A 47 10.83 -11.01 -6.48
N GLU A 48 10.88 -11.40 -5.21
CA GLU A 48 9.76 -12.01 -4.48
C GLU A 48 8.53 -11.10 -4.50
N LYS A 49 8.70 -9.80 -4.30
CA LYS A 49 7.58 -8.84 -4.34
C LYS A 49 6.91 -8.75 -5.71
N TYR A 50 7.68 -8.78 -6.77
CA TYR A 50 7.20 -8.59 -8.15
C TYR A 50 7.04 -9.90 -8.93
N SER A 51 7.11 -11.05 -8.24
CA SER A 51 6.74 -12.33 -8.84
C SER A 51 5.25 -12.34 -9.20
N ALA A 52 4.91 -13.17 -10.19
CA ALA A 52 3.55 -13.25 -10.68
C ALA A 52 2.59 -13.78 -9.60
N THR A 53 1.38 -13.23 -9.58
CA THR A 53 0.23 -13.74 -8.82
C THR A 53 -0.60 -14.64 -9.73
N ASN A 54 -1.00 -15.83 -9.26
CA ASN A 54 -1.86 -16.73 -10.01
C ASN A 54 -3.33 -16.45 -9.65
N PHE A 55 -4.13 -16.12 -10.64
CA PHE A 55 -5.57 -15.93 -10.47
C PHE A 55 -6.29 -17.17 -10.99
N ASN A 56 -6.86 -17.97 -10.07
CA ASN A 56 -7.47 -19.27 -10.38
C ASN A 56 -8.61 -19.23 -11.41
N SER A 57 -9.21 -18.08 -11.60
CA SER A 57 -10.37 -17.90 -12.50
C SER A 57 -9.99 -17.50 -13.93
N TYR A 58 -8.72 -17.18 -14.19
CA TYR A 58 -8.31 -16.63 -15.47
C TYR A 58 -6.98 -17.22 -15.91
N ASN A 59 -7.03 -18.27 -16.74
CA ASN A 59 -5.87 -18.66 -17.53
C ASN A 59 -5.57 -17.56 -18.55
N GLU A 60 -4.31 -17.40 -18.92
CA GLU A 60 -3.87 -16.39 -19.92
C GLU A 60 -4.67 -16.55 -21.24
N GLU A 61 -5.06 -17.79 -21.57
CA GLU A 61 -5.92 -18.12 -22.71
C GLU A 61 -7.37 -17.61 -22.54
N ASP A 62 -7.93 -17.68 -21.32
CA ASP A 62 -9.29 -17.18 -21.02
C ASP A 62 -9.36 -15.65 -21.07
N LEU A 63 -8.31 -14.96 -20.61
CA LEU A 63 -8.20 -13.51 -20.70
C LEU A 63 -8.05 -13.06 -22.15
N GLN A 64 -7.27 -13.79 -22.94
CA GLN A 64 -7.14 -13.56 -24.38
C GLN A 64 -8.43 -13.90 -25.12
N ALA A 65 -9.10 -15.00 -24.77
CA ALA A 65 -10.35 -15.41 -25.39
C ALA A 65 -11.54 -14.48 -25.05
N ARG A 66 -11.55 -13.88 -23.86
CA ARG A 66 -12.60 -12.92 -23.44
C ARG A 66 -12.36 -11.49 -23.95
N SER A 67 -11.11 -11.15 -24.26
CA SER A 67 -10.74 -9.82 -24.75
C SER A 67 -10.55 -9.72 -26.25
N TRP A 68 -10.67 -10.84 -26.99
CA TRP A 68 -10.34 -10.81 -28.43
C TRP A 68 -11.12 -11.86 -29.25
N PRO A 69 -11.85 -11.45 -30.28
CA PRO A 69 -12.16 -10.05 -30.59
C PRO A 69 -13.22 -9.49 -29.65
N PRO A 70 -13.09 -8.22 -29.24
CA PRO A 70 -14.17 -7.53 -28.52
C PRO A 70 -15.43 -7.52 -29.42
N ASN A 71 -16.60 -7.47 -28.83
CA ASN A 71 -17.81 -7.21 -29.61
C ASN A 71 -17.72 -5.80 -30.23
N ASP A 72 -18.52 -5.54 -31.27
CA ASP A 72 -18.48 -4.27 -32.00
C ASP A 72 -18.66 -3.04 -31.06
N GLU A 73 -19.48 -3.17 -30.02
CA GLU A 73 -19.71 -2.10 -29.03
C GLU A 73 -18.48 -1.82 -28.16
N GLN A 74 -17.79 -2.86 -27.72
CA GLN A 74 -16.54 -2.72 -26.94
C GLN A 74 -15.43 -2.10 -27.80
N THR A 75 -15.33 -2.50 -29.06
CA THR A 75 -14.37 -1.93 -29.99
C THR A 75 -14.66 -0.45 -30.24
N ASN A 76 -15.92 -0.08 -30.47
CA ASN A 76 -16.32 1.32 -30.65
C ASN A 76 -16.02 2.17 -29.42
N PHE A 77 -16.29 1.66 -28.22
CA PHE A 77 -15.97 2.34 -26.97
C PHE A 77 -14.45 2.56 -26.78
N GLN A 78 -13.63 1.54 -27.08
CA GLN A 78 -12.18 1.64 -26.99
C GLN A 78 -11.62 2.66 -28.00
N ASP A 79 -12.10 2.62 -29.24
CA ASP A 79 -11.68 3.52 -30.30
C ASP A 79 -12.07 4.98 -29.97
N GLU A 80 -13.25 5.18 -29.42
CA GLU A 80 -13.70 6.48 -28.94
C GLU A 80 -12.81 7.02 -27.81
N LEU A 81 -12.49 6.20 -26.82
CA LEU A 81 -11.58 6.58 -25.74
C LEU A 81 -10.22 7.00 -26.30
N VAL A 82 -9.62 6.18 -27.17
CA VAL A 82 -8.29 6.46 -27.74
C VAL A 82 -8.31 7.71 -28.61
N ALA A 83 -9.35 7.89 -29.43
CA ALA A 83 -9.51 9.09 -30.29
C ALA A 83 -9.62 10.38 -29.45
N ASN A 84 -10.22 10.32 -28.28
CA ASN A 84 -10.40 11.46 -27.39
C ASN A 84 -9.29 11.60 -26.32
N ARG A 85 -8.17 10.92 -26.45
CA ARG A 85 -7.07 10.93 -25.46
C ARG A 85 -6.58 12.34 -25.09
N ALA A 86 -6.60 13.28 -26.02
CA ALA A 86 -6.21 14.67 -25.77
C ALA A 86 -7.12 15.39 -24.74
N SER A 87 -8.33 14.89 -24.54
CA SER A 87 -9.31 15.41 -23.57
C SER A 87 -9.21 14.76 -22.19
N TRP A 88 -8.36 13.77 -22.01
CA TRP A 88 -8.19 13.08 -20.73
C TRP A 88 -7.53 13.99 -19.71
N LYS A 89 -8.16 14.15 -18.56
CA LYS A 89 -7.64 14.93 -17.44
C LYS A 89 -6.81 14.06 -16.51
N VAL A 90 -5.54 14.40 -16.31
CA VAL A 90 -4.65 13.70 -15.37
C VAL A 90 -5.20 13.80 -13.95
N LEU A 91 -5.47 12.68 -13.31
CA LEU A 91 -5.80 12.57 -11.88
C LEU A 91 -4.58 12.30 -11.03
N GLY A 92 -3.63 11.55 -11.56
CA GLY A 92 -2.42 11.19 -10.84
C GLY A 92 -1.41 10.45 -11.70
N GLU A 93 -0.19 10.35 -11.17
CA GLU A 93 0.89 9.60 -11.78
C GLU A 93 1.53 8.72 -10.70
N GLY A 94 1.55 7.43 -10.95
CA GLY A 94 2.12 6.41 -10.05
C GLY A 94 3.40 5.81 -10.60
N TRP A 95 3.87 4.81 -9.87
CA TRP A 95 5.07 4.08 -10.26
C TRP A 95 4.87 3.22 -11.53
N GLU A 96 3.67 2.72 -11.76
CA GLU A 96 3.36 1.81 -12.86
C GLU A 96 2.83 2.52 -14.11
N GLY A 97 2.24 3.69 -13.95
CA GLY A 97 1.63 4.43 -15.04
C GLY A 97 0.95 5.70 -14.60
N LYS A 98 -0.03 6.13 -15.37
CA LYS A 98 -0.81 7.34 -15.14
C LYS A 98 -2.29 7.00 -15.00
N VAL A 99 -3.00 7.83 -14.25
CA VAL A 99 -4.44 7.73 -14.06
C VAL A 99 -5.09 9.00 -14.60
N PHE A 100 -6.11 8.83 -15.42
CA PHE A 100 -6.84 9.91 -16.06
C PHE A 100 -8.33 9.80 -15.75
N ALA A 101 -9.03 10.94 -15.81
CA ALA A 101 -10.49 11.01 -15.90
C ALA A 101 -10.89 11.44 -17.31
N TYR A 102 -11.91 10.77 -17.84
CA TYR A 102 -12.58 11.15 -19.07
C TYR A 102 -14.08 10.84 -18.91
N GLU A 103 -14.91 11.87 -18.97
CA GLU A 103 -16.36 11.75 -18.73
C GLU A 103 -16.69 11.07 -17.39
N GLU A 104 -17.29 9.89 -17.46
CA GLU A 104 -17.67 9.08 -16.28
C GLU A 104 -16.69 7.95 -15.98
N TRP A 105 -15.51 7.97 -16.61
CA TRP A 105 -14.53 6.89 -16.52
C TRP A 105 -13.22 7.34 -15.92
N VAL A 106 -12.59 6.43 -15.22
CA VAL A 106 -11.18 6.49 -14.82
C VAL A 106 -10.39 5.55 -15.73
N ILE A 107 -9.35 6.06 -16.35
CA ILE A 107 -8.47 5.30 -17.25
C ILE A 107 -7.10 5.21 -16.61
N LYS A 108 -6.69 4.03 -16.19
CA LYS A 108 -5.33 3.76 -15.69
C LYS A 108 -4.49 3.15 -16.80
N THR A 109 -3.38 3.79 -17.14
CA THR A 109 -2.42 3.30 -18.14
C THR A 109 -1.23 2.67 -17.44
N PHE A 110 -0.69 1.59 -18.02
CA PHE A 110 0.46 0.86 -17.49
C PHE A 110 1.62 0.98 -18.47
N THR A 111 2.56 1.88 -18.19
CA THR A 111 3.67 2.16 -19.08
C THR A 111 4.70 1.02 -19.06
N PRO A 112 4.99 0.38 -20.20
CA PRO A 112 5.97 -0.70 -20.29
C PRO A 112 7.35 -0.25 -19.80
N GLY A 113 8.02 -1.10 -19.01
CA GLY A 113 9.38 -0.84 -18.52
C GLY A 113 9.51 0.27 -17.46
N ARG A 114 8.42 0.88 -17.02
CA ARG A 114 8.45 1.94 -16.02
C ARG A 114 8.88 1.44 -14.64
N SER A 115 8.50 0.20 -14.28
CA SER A 115 9.01 -0.47 -13.09
C SER A 115 10.16 -1.41 -13.46
N PRO A 116 11.44 -1.06 -13.19
CA PRO A 116 12.57 -1.88 -13.59
C PRO A 116 12.58 -3.27 -12.93
N PHE A 117 11.97 -3.39 -11.75
CA PHE A 117 11.94 -4.67 -11.02
C PHE A 117 10.81 -5.60 -11.48
N ARG A 118 9.70 -5.06 -11.98
CA ARG A 118 8.60 -5.87 -12.52
C ARG A 118 9.00 -6.60 -13.81
N ASN A 119 9.88 -5.99 -14.59
CA ASN A 119 10.42 -6.61 -15.81
C ASN A 119 11.48 -7.66 -15.51
N CYS A 120 11.82 -7.83 -14.24
CA CYS A 120 12.88 -8.70 -13.77
C CYS A 120 12.40 -10.07 -13.29
N ALA A 121 11.12 -10.28 -13.10
CA ALA A 121 10.59 -11.61 -12.85
C ALA A 121 10.52 -12.35 -14.19
N PRO A 122 11.21 -13.51 -14.38
CA PRO A 122 11.20 -14.25 -15.64
C PRO A 122 9.78 -14.67 -16.05
N ASP A 123 8.92 -14.88 -15.06
CA ASP A 123 7.51 -15.24 -15.21
C ASP A 123 6.59 -14.04 -14.92
N ALA A 124 7.11 -12.81 -14.97
CA ALA A 124 6.25 -11.64 -14.85
C ALA A 124 5.17 -11.73 -15.91
N SER A 125 3.93 -11.86 -15.47
CA SER A 125 2.76 -11.88 -16.32
C SER A 125 2.87 -10.75 -17.34
N LYS A 126 2.59 -11.02 -18.59
CA LYS A 126 2.49 -10.00 -19.65
C LYS A 126 1.44 -8.95 -19.31
N TRP A 127 0.59 -9.25 -18.32
CA TRP A 127 -0.51 -8.46 -17.85
C TRP A 127 -0.15 -7.75 -16.53
N PRO A 128 -0.55 -6.47 -16.35
CA PRO A 128 -0.53 -5.86 -15.03
C PRO A 128 -1.43 -6.65 -14.07
N THR A 129 -0.91 -6.99 -12.89
CA THR A 129 -1.65 -7.74 -11.84
C THR A 129 -3.04 -7.17 -11.55
N GLU A 130 -3.19 -5.86 -11.68
CA GLU A 130 -4.45 -5.16 -11.41
C GLU A 130 -5.57 -5.56 -12.38
N ILE A 131 -5.27 -5.88 -13.64
CA ILE A 131 -6.30 -6.26 -14.61
C ILE A 131 -7.00 -7.57 -14.20
N PRO A 132 -6.29 -8.72 -14.06
CA PRO A 132 -6.94 -9.96 -13.64
C PRO A 132 -7.54 -9.88 -12.24
N ALA A 133 -6.91 -9.16 -11.30
CA ALA A 133 -7.46 -8.96 -9.98
C ALA A 133 -8.79 -8.19 -10.02
N SER A 134 -8.87 -7.10 -10.79
CA SER A 134 -10.10 -6.31 -10.93
C SER A 134 -11.21 -7.09 -11.64
N LEU A 135 -10.88 -7.90 -12.63
CA LEU A 135 -11.87 -8.77 -13.30
C LEU A 135 -12.41 -9.86 -12.37
N GLN A 136 -11.55 -10.42 -11.51
CA GLN A 136 -11.97 -11.49 -10.58
C GLN A 136 -12.83 -10.95 -9.44
N PHE A 137 -12.49 -9.82 -8.84
CA PHE A 137 -13.15 -9.31 -7.64
C PHE A 137 -14.15 -8.19 -7.94
N GLY A 138 -13.84 -7.26 -8.83
CA GLY A 138 -14.72 -6.17 -9.22
C GLY A 138 -15.81 -6.57 -10.22
N GLY A 139 -15.57 -7.63 -10.97
CA GLY A 139 -16.46 -8.03 -12.04
C GLY A 139 -16.52 -7.01 -13.18
N SER A 140 -17.53 -7.13 -14.05
CA SER A 140 -17.77 -6.22 -15.15
C SER A 140 -18.98 -5.32 -14.88
N VAL A 141 -18.96 -4.10 -15.41
CA VAL A 141 -20.13 -3.23 -15.48
C VAL A 141 -21.04 -3.78 -16.58
N ASP A 142 -22.34 -3.95 -16.28
CA ASP A 142 -23.30 -4.31 -17.30
C ASP A 142 -23.54 -3.16 -18.30
N ASP A 143 -24.24 -3.42 -19.41
CA ASP A 143 -24.51 -2.44 -20.45
C ASP A 143 -25.42 -1.28 -19.97
N TYR A 144 -26.05 -1.42 -18.81
CA TYR A 144 -26.88 -0.40 -18.16
C TYR A 144 -26.11 0.41 -17.11
N GLY A 145 -24.80 0.17 -16.94
CA GLY A 145 -23.97 0.88 -15.94
C GLY A 145 -24.16 0.35 -14.51
N ASN A 146 -24.92 -0.74 -14.32
CA ASN A 146 -25.06 -1.35 -13.00
C ASN A 146 -23.82 -2.22 -12.72
N ALA A 147 -23.07 -1.84 -11.73
CA ALA A 147 -22.02 -2.71 -11.19
C ALA A 147 -22.66 -3.82 -10.35
N THR A 148 -22.22 -5.05 -10.52
CA THR A 148 -22.42 -6.05 -9.48
C THR A 148 -21.63 -5.57 -8.27
N HIS A 149 -22.33 -5.10 -7.23
CA HIS A 149 -21.73 -4.53 -6.04
C HIS A 149 -21.06 -5.61 -5.19
N ASN A 150 -19.83 -5.94 -5.52
CA ASN A 150 -19.02 -6.91 -4.76
C ASN A 150 -18.01 -6.21 -3.83
N GLY A 151 -18.22 -4.92 -3.51
CA GLY A 151 -17.29 -4.16 -2.67
C GLY A 151 -15.97 -3.80 -3.33
N PHE A 152 -15.81 -4.05 -4.62
CA PHE A 152 -14.62 -3.71 -5.41
C PHE A 152 -14.99 -2.87 -6.62
N LEU A 153 -14.03 -2.08 -7.13
CA LEU A 153 -14.25 -1.29 -8.35
C LEU A 153 -14.46 -2.22 -9.55
N PRO A 154 -15.60 -2.11 -10.26
CA PRO A 154 -15.88 -2.93 -11.42
C PRO A 154 -15.09 -2.47 -12.65
N VAL A 155 -14.85 -3.38 -13.59
CA VAL A 155 -14.13 -3.12 -14.84
C VAL A 155 -15.13 -2.85 -15.95
N LYS A 156 -15.01 -1.69 -16.64
CA LYS A 156 -15.77 -1.41 -17.87
C LYS A 156 -15.06 -1.95 -19.10
N ALA A 157 -13.74 -1.74 -19.18
CA ALA A 157 -12.94 -2.23 -20.30
C ALA A 157 -11.48 -2.40 -19.88
N HIS A 158 -10.76 -3.27 -20.60
CA HIS A 158 -9.30 -3.35 -20.56
C HIS A 158 -8.79 -3.67 -21.98
N PHE A 159 -7.75 -2.99 -22.41
CA PHE A 159 -7.22 -3.12 -23.76
C PHE A 159 -5.79 -2.62 -23.89
N MET A 160 -5.13 -2.97 -24.97
CA MET A 160 -3.83 -2.41 -25.35
C MET A 160 -4.01 -1.36 -26.45
N ALA A 161 -3.41 -0.19 -26.27
CA ALA A 161 -3.35 0.84 -27.29
C ALA A 161 -2.03 1.61 -27.26
N SER A 162 -1.57 2.09 -28.42
CA SER A 162 -0.40 2.96 -28.53
C SER A 162 -0.81 4.42 -28.33
N THR A 163 0.04 5.19 -27.65
CA THR A 163 -0.20 6.63 -27.39
C THR A 163 0.03 7.48 -28.63
N ALA A 164 0.95 7.05 -29.49
CA ALA A 164 1.24 7.69 -30.77
C ALA A 164 1.79 6.65 -31.79
N PRO A 165 1.74 6.91 -33.08
CA PRO A 165 2.31 6.06 -34.08
C PRO A 165 3.81 5.81 -33.83
N GLY A 166 4.18 4.54 -33.66
CA GLY A 166 5.57 4.12 -33.38
C GLY A 166 5.95 4.02 -31.90
N GLU A 167 5.07 4.38 -30.97
CA GLU A 167 5.25 4.10 -29.56
C GLU A 167 4.78 2.70 -29.19
N LEU A 168 5.34 2.17 -28.09
CA LEU A 168 4.93 0.87 -27.55
C LEU A 168 3.49 0.95 -27.06
N ALA A 169 2.70 -0.07 -27.35
CA ALA A 169 1.36 -0.20 -26.81
C ALA A 169 1.41 -0.35 -25.29
N GLU A 170 0.49 0.32 -24.62
CA GLU A 170 0.30 0.30 -23.18
C GLU A 170 -1.02 -0.41 -22.83
N TRP A 171 -1.06 -1.12 -21.69
CA TRP A 171 -2.29 -1.59 -21.13
C TRP A 171 -3.10 -0.44 -20.55
N HIS A 172 -4.40 -0.49 -20.79
CA HIS A 172 -5.40 0.42 -20.24
C HIS A 172 -6.41 -0.40 -19.43
N LEU A 173 -6.72 0.08 -18.24
CA LEU A 173 -7.82 -0.41 -17.39
C LEU A 173 -8.81 0.72 -17.20
N VAL A 174 -10.08 0.49 -17.54
CA VAL A 174 -11.14 1.48 -17.44
C VAL A 174 -12.14 1.06 -16.37
N THR A 175 -12.36 1.96 -15.41
CA THR A 175 -13.29 1.77 -14.29
C THR A 175 -14.22 2.99 -14.17
N PRO A 176 -15.38 2.90 -13.51
CA PRO A 176 -16.23 4.05 -13.27
C PRO A 176 -15.55 5.14 -12.44
N LEU A 177 -15.82 6.40 -12.78
CA LEU A 177 -15.40 7.56 -11.99
C LEU A 177 -16.39 7.75 -10.83
N LEU A 178 -16.02 7.35 -9.64
CA LEU A 178 -16.82 7.56 -8.44
C LEU A 178 -16.71 9.03 -7.99
N ARG A 179 -17.83 9.77 -8.06
CA ARG A 179 -17.87 11.21 -7.72
C ARG A 179 -17.61 11.49 -6.23
N GLY A 180 -17.85 10.51 -5.37
CA GLY A 180 -17.49 10.56 -3.94
C GLY A 180 -15.96 10.62 -3.70
N GLY A 181 -15.17 10.24 -4.71
CA GLY A 181 -13.72 10.13 -4.58
C GLY A 181 -13.31 8.97 -3.68
N ASN A 182 -12.24 9.13 -2.92
CA ASN A 182 -11.75 8.14 -1.95
C ASN A 182 -11.75 8.71 -0.52
N LEU A 183 -11.48 7.87 0.48
CA LEU A 183 -11.47 8.30 1.90
C LEU A 183 -10.52 9.48 2.15
N ALA A 184 -9.37 9.55 1.45
CA ALA A 184 -8.45 10.67 1.60
C ALA A 184 -9.02 12.00 1.05
N SER A 185 -9.79 11.94 -0.03
CA SER A 185 -10.48 13.12 -0.59
C SER A 185 -11.71 13.51 0.23
N LEU A 186 -12.45 12.51 0.73
CA LEU A 186 -13.58 12.74 1.62
C LEU A 186 -13.14 13.39 2.93
N SER A 187 -12.06 12.89 3.57
CA SER A 187 -11.55 13.49 4.80
C SER A 187 -11.17 14.96 4.61
N LYS A 188 -10.53 15.28 3.48
CA LYS A 188 -10.21 16.67 3.15
C LYS A 188 -11.47 17.53 2.96
N LYS A 189 -12.51 16.99 2.34
CA LYS A 189 -13.79 17.71 2.16
C LYS A 189 -14.44 17.99 3.51
N LEU A 190 -14.53 16.97 4.38
CA LEU A 190 -15.14 17.09 5.72
C LEU A 190 -14.37 18.05 6.63
N SER A 191 -13.04 18.07 6.58
CA SER A 191 -12.21 18.99 7.38
C SER A 191 -12.31 20.46 6.94
N LEU A 192 -12.83 20.74 5.75
CA LEU A 192 -13.03 22.08 5.20
C LEU A 192 -14.51 22.51 5.27
N ASP A 193 -15.39 21.70 5.82
CA ASP A 193 -16.81 22.02 5.95
C ASP A 193 -17.01 23.23 6.88
N GLU A 194 -18.06 24.01 6.63
CA GLU A 194 -18.43 25.17 7.48
C GLU A 194 -18.86 24.73 8.89
N GLN A 195 -19.35 23.50 9.03
CA GLN A 195 -19.75 22.89 10.29
C GLN A 195 -18.94 21.61 10.52
N PRO A 196 -17.67 21.73 10.94
CA PRO A 196 -16.82 20.56 11.11
C PRO A 196 -17.34 19.67 12.26
N MET A 197 -17.40 18.38 11.99
CA MET A 197 -17.90 17.37 12.93
C MET A 197 -16.84 16.92 13.92
N SER A 198 -17.27 16.50 15.11
CA SER A 198 -16.38 15.79 16.05
C SER A 198 -16.02 14.40 15.51
N TYR A 199 -14.96 13.80 16.02
CA TYR A 199 -14.56 12.45 15.62
C TYR A 199 -15.62 11.39 15.97
N GLU A 200 -16.39 11.57 17.04
CA GLU A 200 -17.49 10.68 17.41
C GLU A 200 -18.64 10.77 16.41
N GLN A 201 -18.97 11.97 15.94
CA GLN A 201 -20.00 12.15 14.91
C GLN A 201 -19.59 11.51 13.60
N ILE A 202 -18.34 11.68 13.19
CA ILE A 202 -17.79 11.05 11.98
C ILE A 202 -17.83 9.52 12.13
N ASP A 203 -17.43 9.02 13.29
CA ASP A 203 -17.45 7.58 13.56
C ASP A 203 -18.86 7.02 13.54
N ALA A 204 -19.83 7.69 14.14
CA ALA A 204 -21.23 7.26 14.14
C ALA A 204 -21.81 7.19 12.71
N ILE A 205 -21.46 8.15 11.84
CA ILE A 205 -21.95 8.19 10.46
C ILE A 205 -21.29 7.12 9.59
N TYR A 206 -19.96 6.94 9.67
CA TYR A 206 -19.19 6.15 8.71
C TYR A 206 -18.80 4.76 9.20
N ARG A 207 -19.03 4.41 10.47
CA ARG A 207 -18.78 3.07 11.01
C ARG A 207 -19.56 1.96 10.27
N PRO A 208 -20.84 2.16 9.90
CA PRO A 208 -21.57 1.17 9.10
C PRO A 208 -20.88 0.86 7.77
N ALA A 209 -20.45 1.88 7.02
CA ALA A 209 -19.74 1.69 5.75
C ALA A 209 -18.39 0.98 5.94
N PHE A 210 -17.68 1.26 7.04
CA PHE A 210 -16.47 0.52 7.39
C PHE A 210 -16.74 -0.96 7.67
N ASN A 211 -17.86 -1.29 8.33
CA ASN A 211 -18.24 -2.68 8.59
C ASN A 211 -18.61 -3.43 7.29
N GLU A 212 -19.25 -2.77 6.32
CA GLU A 212 -19.46 -3.36 5.00
C GLU A 212 -18.13 -3.58 4.25
N LEU A 213 -17.21 -2.62 4.29
CA LEU A 213 -15.86 -2.77 3.73
C LEU A 213 -15.14 -4.01 4.29
N LEU A 214 -15.27 -4.29 5.59
CA LEU A 214 -14.68 -5.49 6.18
C LEU A 214 -15.29 -6.78 5.62
N LYS A 215 -16.60 -6.82 5.34
CA LYS A 215 -17.25 -7.98 4.72
C LYS A 215 -16.71 -8.20 3.30
N ASP A 216 -16.58 -7.13 2.52
CA ASP A 216 -16.05 -7.19 1.16
C ASP A 216 -14.60 -7.67 1.15
N MET A 217 -13.77 -7.18 2.07
CA MET A 217 -12.41 -7.70 2.24
C MET A 217 -12.40 -9.18 2.65
N GLY A 218 -13.41 -9.65 3.38
CA GLY A 218 -13.61 -11.06 3.70
C GLY A 218 -13.74 -11.92 2.45
N ILE A 219 -14.45 -11.46 1.42
CA ILE A 219 -14.58 -12.15 0.12
C ILE A 219 -13.21 -12.39 -0.52
N LEU A 220 -12.33 -11.38 -0.50
CA LEU A 220 -10.96 -11.49 -1.00
C LEU A 220 -10.14 -12.52 -0.21
N HIS A 221 -10.23 -12.48 1.11
CA HIS A 221 -9.51 -13.37 2.02
C HIS A 221 -10.00 -14.83 1.90
N ASP A 222 -11.31 -15.05 1.78
CA ASP A 222 -11.92 -16.37 1.60
C ASP A 222 -11.54 -16.99 0.25
N ALA A 223 -11.32 -16.15 -0.77
CA ALA A 223 -10.77 -16.59 -2.05
C ALA A 223 -9.26 -16.94 -2.01
N GLY A 224 -8.58 -16.75 -0.87
CA GLY A 224 -7.17 -17.07 -0.68
C GLY A 224 -6.22 -15.94 -1.10
N TYR A 225 -6.68 -14.69 -1.16
CA TYR A 225 -5.87 -13.53 -1.55
C TYR A 225 -5.80 -12.47 -0.46
N CYS A 226 -4.77 -11.63 -0.54
CA CYS A 226 -4.59 -10.42 0.27
C CYS A 226 -4.47 -9.20 -0.64
N HIS A 227 -4.92 -8.03 -0.15
CA HIS A 227 -4.85 -6.77 -0.90
C HIS A 227 -3.44 -6.16 -0.88
N ASP A 228 -2.75 -6.27 0.25
CA ASP A 228 -1.38 -5.80 0.53
C ASP A 228 -1.15 -4.26 0.47
N ASP A 229 -2.15 -3.47 0.07
CA ASP A 229 -2.03 -2.00 0.00
C ASP A 229 -3.31 -1.27 0.44
N VAL A 230 -3.99 -1.79 1.48
CA VAL A 230 -5.16 -1.11 2.06
C VAL A 230 -4.71 0.22 2.67
N LYS A 231 -5.25 1.33 2.14
CA LYS A 231 -4.99 2.71 2.60
C LYS A 231 -6.16 3.63 2.21
N PRO A 232 -6.31 4.81 2.84
CA PRO A 232 -7.43 5.70 2.54
C PRO A 232 -7.57 6.10 1.07
N GLY A 233 -6.46 6.15 0.32
CA GLY A 233 -6.46 6.46 -1.11
C GLY A 233 -7.01 5.35 -2.01
N ASN A 234 -7.10 4.11 -1.50
CA ASN A 234 -7.54 2.93 -2.25
C ASN A 234 -8.94 2.46 -1.83
N VAL A 235 -9.61 3.19 -0.94
CA VAL A 235 -11.01 2.98 -0.56
C VAL A 235 -11.85 4.09 -1.16
N PHE A 236 -12.75 3.76 -2.07
CA PHE A 236 -13.54 4.69 -2.87
C PHE A 236 -14.98 4.77 -2.35
N ILE A 237 -15.59 5.95 -2.44
CA ILE A 237 -16.92 6.24 -1.92
C ILE A 237 -17.94 6.03 -3.05
N GLN A 238 -18.75 5.00 -2.95
CA GLN A 238 -19.89 4.80 -3.84
C GLN A 238 -21.08 5.66 -3.38
N ASP A 239 -21.42 5.53 -2.09
CA ASP A 239 -22.41 6.34 -1.40
C ASP A 239 -22.05 6.44 0.10
N GLU A 240 -22.94 6.98 0.93
CA GLU A 240 -22.68 7.19 2.38
C GLU A 240 -22.53 5.86 3.15
N SER A 241 -23.13 4.79 2.66
CA SER A 241 -23.18 3.47 3.32
C SER A 241 -22.30 2.42 2.65
N HIS A 242 -21.83 2.66 1.44
CA HIS A 242 -21.07 1.69 0.67
C HIS A 242 -19.76 2.28 0.16
N TRP A 243 -18.69 1.60 0.46
CA TRP A 243 -17.35 1.89 -0.02
C TRP A 243 -16.86 0.74 -0.91
N ALA A 244 -16.00 1.05 -1.87
CA ALA A 244 -15.40 0.07 -2.75
C ALA A 244 -13.88 0.07 -2.60
N VAL A 245 -13.29 -1.11 -2.57
CA VAL A 245 -11.84 -1.29 -2.61
C VAL A 245 -11.36 -1.22 -4.05
N GLY A 246 -10.30 -0.45 -4.31
CA GLY A 246 -9.67 -0.35 -5.63
C GLY A 246 -8.16 -0.39 -5.55
N ASP A 247 -7.48 -0.17 -6.67
CA ASP A 247 -6.04 -0.31 -6.83
C ASP A 247 -5.53 -1.72 -6.45
N LEU A 248 -6.12 -2.73 -7.11
CA LEU A 248 -5.86 -4.15 -6.86
C LEU A 248 -4.51 -4.63 -7.43
N GLY A 249 -3.62 -3.72 -7.83
CA GLY A 249 -2.30 -4.03 -8.39
C GLY A 249 -1.34 -4.72 -7.43
N ASN A 250 -1.65 -4.72 -6.12
CA ASN A 250 -0.87 -5.39 -5.09
C ASN A 250 -1.54 -6.66 -4.54
N VAL A 251 -2.67 -7.09 -5.13
CA VAL A 251 -3.34 -8.34 -4.72
C VAL A 251 -2.43 -9.54 -4.98
N ARG A 252 -2.30 -10.41 -3.97
CA ARG A 252 -1.47 -11.61 -4.00
C ARG A 252 -2.13 -12.77 -3.28
N GLU A 253 -1.79 -13.99 -3.68
CA GLU A 253 -2.17 -15.18 -2.92
C GLU A 253 -1.57 -15.14 -1.52
N VAL A 254 -2.23 -15.76 -0.56
CA VAL A 254 -1.74 -15.88 0.83
C VAL A 254 -0.32 -16.48 0.87
N GLU A 255 -0.05 -17.48 0.02
CA GLU A 255 1.24 -18.19 -0.06
C GLU A 255 2.29 -17.47 -0.94
N HIS A 256 2.02 -16.25 -1.40
CA HIS A 256 2.92 -15.52 -2.28
C HIS A 256 4.28 -15.25 -1.60
N PRO A 257 5.42 -15.44 -2.32
CA PRO A 257 6.76 -15.30 -1.73
C PRO A 257 7.05 -13.94 -1.08
N TYR A 258 6.34 -12.90 -1.48
CA TYR A 258 6.44 -11.57 -0.88
C TYR A 258 6.15 -11.56 0.62
N HIS A 259 5.19 -12.36 1.10
CA HIS A 259 4.79 -12.39 2.51
C HIS A 259 5.86 -13.03 3.42
N SER A 260 6.83 -13.74 2.85
CA SER A 260 8.02 -14.23 3.56
C SER A 260 9.30 -13.44 3.25
N SER A 261 9.20 -12.42 2.39
CA SER A 261 10.35 -11.65 1.92
C SER A 261 11.00 -10.82 3.01
N ARG A 262 12.24 -10.38 2.76
CA ARG A 262 12.93 -9.45 3.64
C ARG A 262 12.20 -8.09 3.73
N ILE A 263 11.61 -7.59 2.63
CA ILE A 263 10.85 -6.33 2.65
C ILE A 263 9.69 -6.45 3.63
N TRP A 264 8.96 -7.55 3.60
CA TRP A 264 7.83 -7.80 4.48
C TRP A 264 8.24 -7.78 5.96
N ARG A 265 9.28 -8.57 6.31
CA ARG A 265 9.80 -8.64 7.68
C ARG A 265 10.43 -7.34 8.19
N ASP A 266 11.24 -6.67 7.36
CA ASP A 266 11.91 -5.40 7.74
C ASP A 266 10.89 -4.26 7.99
N ASN A 267 9.66 -4.38 7.47
CA ASN A 267 8.57 -3.45 7.74
C ASN A 267 7.62 -3.91 8.87
N GLY A 268 7.98 -4.98 9.59
CA GLY A 268 7.18 -5.46 10.73
C GLY A 268 5.77 -5.92 10.35
N GLN A 269 5.61 -6.44 9.11
CA GLN A 269 4.32 -6.95 8.67
C GLN A 269 4.03 -8.28 9.36
N LEU A 270 2.75 -8.58 9.59
CA LEU A 270 2.29 -9.83 10.18
C LEU A 270 2.56 -11.00 9.25
N GLU A 271 2.73 -12.19 9.82
CA GLU A 271 2.99 -13.42 9.07
C GLU A 271 1.82 -13.77 8.14
N ASP A 272 0.57 -13.66 8.65
CA ASP A 272 -0.63 -13.77 7.83
C ASP A 272 -0.95 -12.41 7.19
N CYS A 273 -0.89 -12.34 5.86
CA CYS A 273 -1.20 -11.14 5.11
C CYS A 273 -2.67 -10.71 5.25
N ARG A 274 -3.60 -11.65 5.50
CA ARG A 274 -5.02 -11.35 5.74
C ARG A 274 -5.18 -10.56 7.03
N ALA A 275 -4.54 -11.00 8.11
CA ALA A 275 -4.54 -10.25 9.38
C ALA A 275 -3.90 -8.86 9.21
N ASN A 276 -2.85 -8.78 8.38
CA ASN A 276 -2.21 -7.51 8.07
C ASN A 276 -3.13 -6.54 7.30
N ASP A 277 -3.91 -7.03 6.34
CA ASP A 277 -4.92 -6.23 5.64
C ASP A 277 -6.03 -5.73 6.58
N VAL A 278 -6.49 -6.57 7.51
CA VAL A 278 -7.50 -6.18 8.51
C VAL A 278 -6.99 -5.08 9.43
N VAL A 279 -5.75 -5.20 9.91
CA VAL A 279 -5.09 -4.15 10.70
C VAL A 279 -5.01 -2.85 9.92
N ARG A 280 -4.61 -2.91 8.65
CA ARG A 280 -4.53 -1.73 7.77
C ARG A 280 -5.89 -1.13 7.46
N ALA A 281 -6.94 -1.95 7.34
CA ALA A 281 -8.30 -1.45 7.13
C ALA A 281 -8.74 -0.56 8.31
N LEU A 282 -8.56 -1.04 9.54
CA LEU A 282 -8.86 -0.23 10.72
C LEU A 282 -7.95 1.01 10.83
N GLN A 283 -6.64 0.87 10.57
CA GLN A 283 -5.73 2.01 10.56
C GLN A 283 -6.15 3.06 9.50
N SER A 284 -6.60 2.61 8.33
CA SER A 284 -7.09 3.49 7.26
C SER A 284 -8.36 4.22 7.65
N TYR A 285 -9.29 3.50 8.28
CA TYR A 285 -10.52 4.07 8.82
C TYR A 285 -10.24 5.12 9.91
N LEU A 286 -9.39 4.77 10.89
CA LEU A 286 -9.03 5.70 11.96
C LEU A 286 -8.26 6.92 11.43
N LYS A 287 -7.42 6.75 10.40
CA LYS A 287 -6.76 7.87 9.73
C LYS A 287 -7.74 8.77 9.00
N PHE A 288 -8.77 8.19 8.39
CA PHE A 288 -9.88 8.95 7.82
C PHE A 288 -10.61 9.75 8.91
N VAL A 289 -11.02 9.13 10.02
CA VAL A 289 -11.69 9.81 11.14
C VAL A 289 -10.81 10.93 11.70
N GLN A 290 -9.53 10.66 12.00
CA GLN A 290 -8.55 11.63 12.48
C GLN A 290 -8.47 12.87 11.55
N SER A 291 -8.33 12.61 10.23
CA SER A 291 -8.12 13.69 9.26
C SER A 291 -9.39 14.48 8.92
N SER A 292 -10.56 13.95 9.30
CA SER A 292 -11.88 14.57 9.09
C SER A 292 -12.37 15.35 10.29
N ALA A 293 -11.85 15.05 11.48
CA ALA A 293 -12.32 15.62 12.74
C ALA A 293 -12.03 17.13 12.85
N ALA A 294 -12.95 17.85 13.48
CA ALA A 294 -12.81 19.27 13.79
C ALA A 294 -11.57 19.58 14.62
N ASP A 295 -11.25 18.69 15.57
CA ASP A 295 -10.04 18.77 16.42
C ASP A 295 -9.25 17.45 16.33
N GLU A 296 -8.16 17.48 15.58
CA GLU A 296 -7.24 16.34 15.46
C GLU A 296 -6.54 16.01 16.78
N ASP A 297 -6.30 16.99 17.65
CA ASP A 297 -5.62 16.75 18.92
C ASP A 297 -6.53 16.07 19.94
N ASP A 298 -7.82 16.39 19.90
CA ASP A 298 -8.83 15.71 20.71
C ASP A 298 -8.93 14.24 20.31
N PHE A 299 -9.04 13.94 19.01
CA PHE A 299 -8.97 12.55 18.50
C PHE A 299 -7.68 11.85 18.96
N ASN A 300 -6.52 12.51 18.84
CA ASN A 300 -5.23 11.90 19.21
C ASN A 300 -5.17 11.58 20.71
N ALA A 301 -5.70 12.46 21.56
CA ALA A 301 -5.78 12.24 23.00
C ALA A 301 -6.73 11.08 23.33
N ALA A 302 -7.93 11.11 22.77
CA ALA A 302 -8.95 10.08 22.97
C ALA A 302 -8.48 8.70 22.52
N LEU A 303 -7.88 8.58 21.31
CA LEU A 303 -7.34 7.32 20.80
C LEU A 303 -6.29 6.74 21.74
N TYR A 304 -5.44 7.60 22.30
CA TYR A 304 -4.35 7.17 23.17
C TYR A 304 -4.81 6.79 24.57
N GLU A 305 -5.86 7.41 25.10
CA GLU A 305 -6.36 7.18 26.47
C GLU A 305 -7.02 5.81 26.65
N GLY A 306 -7.54 5.22 25.58
CA GLY A 306 -8.10 3.86 25.59
C GLY A 306 -9.50 3.77 26.23
N GLN A 307 -10.25 4.87 26.27
CA GLN A 307 -11.56 4.92 26.95
C GLN A 307 -12.74 5.01 25.97
N THR A 308 -12.54 5.67 24.83
CA THR A 308 -13.60 5.79 23.82
C THR A 308 -13.80 4.47 23.05
N PRO A 309 -14.98 4.24 22.45
CA PRO A 309 -15.25 3.06 21.64
C PRO A 309 -14.20 2.82 20.53
N LEU A 310 -13.82 3.89 19.80
CA LEU A 310 -12.76 3.82 18.79
C LEU A 310 -11.41 3.40 19.36
N SER A 311 -11.05 3.95 20.49
CA SER A 311 -9.80 3.65 21.17
C SER A 311 -9.77 2.20 21.66
N ARG A 312 -10.87 1.72 22.29
CA ARG A 312 -10.98 0.32 22.73
C ARG A 312 -10.84 -0.64 21.56
N LEU A 313 -11.56 -0.37 20.45
CA LEU A 313 -11.49 -1.15 19.23
C LEU A 313 -10.05 -1.24 18.69
N PHE A 314 -9.36 -0.09 18.64
CA PHE A 314 -7.98 -0.03 18.14
C PHE A 314 -6.99 -0.83 19.00
N TRP A 315 -7.02 -0.62 20.33
CA TRP A 315 -6.11 -1.33 21.22
C TRP A 315 -6.40 -2.82 21.34
N TRP A 316 -7.69 -3.20 21.30
CA TRP A 316 -8.11 -4.59 21.24
C TRP A 316 -7.58 -5.26 19.97
N MET A 317 -7.76 -4.65 18.82
CA MET A 317 -7.23 -5.16 17.54
C MET A 317 -5.71 -5.33 17.58
N LEU A 318 -4.97 -4.35 18.10
CA LEU A 318 -3.50 -4.44 18.18
C LEU A 318 -3.02 -5.54 19.13
N ALA A 319 -3.74 -5.79 20.23
CA ALA A 319 -3.38 -6.83 21.19
C ALA A 319 -3.47 -8.24 20.58
N ASP A 320 -4.35 -8.43 19.60
CA ASP A 320 -4.61 -9.72 18.96
C ASP A 320 -4.33 -9.70 17.44
N ALA A 321 -3.53 -8.74 16.98
CA ALA A 321 -3.28 -8.47 15.57
C ALA A 321 -2.90 -9.70 14.73
N PRO A 322 -2.01 -10.62 15.18
CA PRO A 322 -1.65 -11.80 14.38
C PRO A 322 -2.80 -12.76 14.09
N TYR A 323 -3.88 -12.70 14.87
CA TYR A 323 -5.05 -13.58 14.76
C TYR A 323 -6.32 -12.85 14.34
N MET A 324 -6.14 -11.65 13.76
CA MET A 324 -7.26 -10.80 13.37
C MET A 324 -7.85 -11.27 12.03
N SER A 325 -9.19 -11.36 11.98
CA SER A 325 -9.94 -11.60 10.75
C SER A 325 -10.94 -10.46 10.52
N THR A 326 -11.42 -10.33 9.29
CA THR A 326 -12.46 -9.35 8.94
C THR A 326 -13.73 -9.55 9.73
N GLU A 327 -14.16 -10.80 9.91
CA GLU A 327 -15.35 -11.17 10.72
C GLU A 327 -15.15 -10.78 12.18
N LYS A 328 -14.02 -11.15 12.78
CA LYS A 328 -13.70 -10.86 14.18
C LYS A 328 -13.66 -9.36 14.46
N LEU A 329 -13.02 -8.59 13.58
CA LEU A 329 -12.98 -7.13 13.70
C LEU A 329 -14.36 -6.54 13.48
N GLY A 330 -15.15 -7.03 12.52
CA GLY A 330 -16.51 -6.56 12.25
C GLY A 330 -17.43 -6.77 13.46
N GLN A 331 -17.40 -7.94 14.09
CA GLN A 331 -18.17 -8.24 15.31
C GLN A 331 -17.81 -7.29 16.45
N GLN A 332 -16.51 -7.08 16.70
CA GLN A 332 -16.06 -6.16 17.73
C GLN A 332 -16.39 -4.69 17.39
N SER A 333 -16.29 -4.31 16.12
CA SER A 333 -16.64 -2.98 15.63
C SER A 333 -18.12 -2.66 15.88
N LEU A 334 -19.02 -3.62 15.70
CA LEU A 334 -20.43 -3.50 16.01
C LEU A 334 -20.68 -3.40 17.53
N ALA A 335 -19.99 -4.21 18.32
CA ALA A 335 -20.11 -4.19 19.79
C ALA A 335 -19.60 -2.86 20.39
N GLU A 336 -18.59 -2.24 19.78
CA GLU A 336 -18.04 -0.95 20.20
C GLU A 336 -18.69 0.25 19.45
N HIS A 337 -19.82 0.03 18.75
CA HIS A 337 -20.51 1.15 18.08
C HIS A 337 -20.98 2.18 19.11
N PRO A 338 -20.86 3.51 18.84
CA PRO A 338 -21.23 4.56 19.78
C PRO A 338 -22.66 4.44 20.33
N GLU A 339 -23.60 3.97 19.52
CA GLU A 339 -24.99 3.79 19.94
C GLU A 339 -25.22 2.52 20.79
N ALA A 340 -24.39 1.48 20.62
CA ALA A 340 -24.48 0.24 21.39
C ALA A 340 -23.71 0.27 22.72
N ALA A 341 -22.71 1.15 22.82
CA ALA A 341 -21.74 1.16 23.92
C ALA A 341 -22.31 1.65 25.28
N TYR A 342 -23.55 2.10 25.33
CA TYR A 342 -24.19 2.51 26.59
C TYR A 342 -24.51 1.36 27.56
N GLU A 343 -24.46 0.10 27.09
CA GLU A 343 -24.79 -1.06 27.91
C GLU A 343 -23.58 -1.91 28.33
N LEU A 344 -22.37 -1.61 27.85
CA LEU A 344 -21.18 -2.41 28.17
C LEU A 344 -20.44 -1.84 29.39
N GLU A 345 -20.42 -2.62 30.48
CA GLU A 345 -19.49 -2.39 31.60
C GLU A 345 -18.05 -2.24 31.07
N VAL A 346 -17.33 -1.26 31.65
CA VAL A 346 -15.93 -0.95 31.31
C VAL A 346 -15.06 -2.21 31.48
N GLY A 347 -14.98 -3.01 30.45
CA GLY A 347 -14.10 -4.17 30.35
C GLY A 347 -12.62 -3.77 30.40
N ASP A 348 -11.77 -4.75 30.66
CA ASP A 348 -10.34 -4.62 30.92
C ASP A 348 -9.63 -3.63 30.00
N ARG A 349 -8.81 -2.77 30.60
CA ARG A 349 -7.97 -1.81 29.86
C ARG A 349 -6.89 -2.58 29.11
N TYR A 350 -6.90 -2.53 27.79
CA TYR A 350 -5.84 -3.10 26.99
C TYR A 350 -4.50 -2.40 27.26
N PRO A 351 -3.38 -3.16 27.28
CA PRO A 351 -2.07 -2.58 27.54
C PRO A 351 -1.72 -1.58 26.43
N LYS A 352 -1.48 -0.33 26.84
CA LYS A 352 -1.03 0.71 25.91
C LYS A 352 0.47 0.51 25.60
N PRO A 353 0.89 0.59 24.34
CA PRO A 353 2.31 0.62 24.04
C PRO A 353 2.98 1.80 24.71
N ALA A 354 4.23 1.58 25.17
CA ALA A 354 5.04 2.65 25.73
C ALA A 354 5.17 3.79 24.70
N ARG A 355 4.95 5.03 25.16
CA ARG A 355 5.14 6.20 24.28
C ARG A 355 6.59 6.23 23.80
N PRO A 356 6.86 6.27 22.50
CA PRO A 356 8.21 6.48 22.00
C PRO A 356 8.60 7.94 22.28
N TYR A 357 9.21 8.20 23.42
CA TYR A 357 9.74 9.53 23.73
C TYR A 357 11.05 9.75 23.02
N THR A 358 11.12 10.78 22.19
CA THR A 358 12.38 11.34 21.71
C THR A 358 12.77 12.57 22.57
N PHE A 359 14.04 12.95 22.54
CA PHE A 359 14.51 14.17 23.25
C PHE A 359 13.70 15.44 22.87
N LEU A 360 13.20 15.51 21.64
CA LEU A 360 12.36 16.60 21.13
C LEU A 360 10.95 16.61 21.75
N ASP A 361 10.48 15.48 22.28
CA ASP A 361 9.15 15.34 22.87
C ASP A 361 9.05 15.98 24.26
N LEU A 362 10.19 16.26 24.88
CA LEU A 362 10.27 17.05 26.10
C LEU A 362 9.74 18.48 25.92
N PHE A 363 9.76 18.99 24.69
CA PHE A 363 9.36 20.37 24.38
C PHE A 363 7.90 20.53 23.95
N SER A 364 7.20 19.43 23.58
CA SER A 364 5.80 19.50 23.19
C SER A 364 5.11 18.12 23.25
N LYS A 365 4.34 17.91 24.33
CA LYS A 365 3.50 16.71 24.50
C LYS A 365 2.52 16.49 23.35
N ARG A 366 1.93 17.58 22.82
CA ARG A 366 0.99 17.56 21.70
C ARG A 366 1.66 16.98 20.43
N ARG A 367 2.86 17.46 20.07
CA ARG A 367 3.58 16.95 18.91
C ARG A 367 4.05 15.50 19.07
N ALA A 368 4.41 15.12 20.30
CA ALA A 368 4.78 13.76 20.62
C ALA A 368 3.60 12.81 20.43
N LEU A 369 2.43 13.19 20.93
CA LEU A 369 1.20 12.41 20.82
C LEU A 369 0.78 12.27 19.34
N LYS A 370 0.74 13.38 18.60
CA LYS A 370 0.42 13.35 17.17
C LYS A 370 1.35 12.39 16.41
N ARG A 371 2.68 12.47 16.61
CA ARG A 371 3.62 11.55 15.96
C ARG A 371 3.40 10.09 16.36
N ALA A 372 3.09 9.82 17.62
CA ALA A 372 2.81 8.46 18.08
C ALA A 372 1.57 7.89 17.39
N VAL A 373 0.49 8.69 17.30
CA VAL A 373 -0.73 8.28 16.59
C VAL A 373 -0.48 8.14 15.08
N ASP A 374 0.19 9.10 14.44
CA ASP A 374 0.53 9.02 13.00
C ASP A 374 1.38 7.78 12.67
N LEU A 375 2.28 7.38 13.55
CA LEU A 375 3.05 6.15 13.41
C LEU A 375 2.18 4.91 13.61
N ALA A 376 1.32 4.90 14.61
CA ALA A 376 0.42 3.80 14.91
C ALA A 376 -0.65 3.58 13.81
N LEU A 377 -1.05 4.66 13.11
CA LEU A 377 -2.00 4.61 12.00
C LEU A 377 -1.32 4.54 10.61
N SER A 378 0.00 4.33 10.56
CA SER A 378 0.73 4.29 9.29
C SER A 378 0.56 2.95 8.58
N THR A 379 0.00 2.98 7.38
CA THR A 379 -0.17 1.80 6.51
C THR A 379 0.98 1.60 5.51
N ARG A 380 2.06 2.39 5.60
CA ARG A 380 3.14 2.40 4.60
C ARG A 380 4.11 1.24 4.76
N ILE A 381 4.38 0.54 3.66
CA ILE A 381 5.53 -0.36 3.53
C ILE A 381 6.69 0.40 2.89
N GLY A 382 7.82 0.44 3.57
CA GLY A 382 9.02 1.15 3.13
C GLY A 382 9.86 0.33 2.16
N GLU A 383 9.74 0.56 0.85
CA GLU A 383 10.57 -0.11 -0.17
C GLU A 383 11.81 0.68 -0.58
N LYS A 384 11.86 1.97 -0.27
CA LYS A 384 12.93 2.86 -0.73
C LYS A 384 14.32 2.31 -0.43
N ARG A 385 14.50 1.68 0.74
CA ARG A 385 15.77 1.09 1.15
C ARG A 385 16.13 -0.13 0.32
N ALA A 386 15.17 -1.04 0.08
CA ALA A 386 15.40 -2.23 -0.74
C ALA A 386 15.67 -1.85 -2.20
N ARG A 387 14.93 -0.88 -2.74
CA ARG A 387 15.19 -0.35 -4.09
C ARG A 387 16.56 0.28 -4.21
N LEU A 388 16.97 1.12 -3.24
CA LEU A 388 18.29 1.74 -3.23
C LEU A 388 19.39 0.68 -3.25
N TRP A 389 19.36 -0.27 -2.32
CA TRP A 389 20.38 -1.30 -2.23
C TRP A 389 20.33 -2.31 -3.38
N GLY A 390 19.15 -2.62 -3.90
CA GLY A 390 18.97 -3.49 -5.07
C GLY A 390 19.45 -2.90 -6.40
N MET A 391 19.65 -1.57 -6.48
CA MET A 391 20.21 -0.89 -7.66
C MET A 391 21.71 -0.60 -7.55
N VAL A 392 22.27 -0.55 -6.35
CA VAL A 392 23.69 -0.21 -6.13
C VAL A 392 24.55 -1.46 -6.20
N TRP A 393 25.16 -1.68 -7.36
CA TRP A 393 26.18 -2.71 -7.55
C TRP A 393 27.58 -2.12 -7.39
N LEU A 394 28.46 -2.79 -6.64
CA LEU A 394 29.82 -2.28 -6.38
C LEU A 394 30.76 -2.34 -7.59
N PHE A 395 30.51 -3.28 -8.53
CA PHE A 395 31.45 -3.61 -9.60
C PHE A 395 30.92 -3.35 -11.01
N GLY A 396 29.80 -2.65 -11.14
CA GLY A 396 29.26 -2.29 -12.43
C GLY A 396 27.84 -1.72 -12.35
N VAL A 397 27.40 -1.07 -13.41
CA VAL A 397 25.99 -0.72 -13.60
C VAL A 397 25.25 -2.00 -13.95
N PRO A 398 24.18 -2.38 -13.25
CA PRO A 398 23.40 -3.55 -13.66
C PRO A 398 22.93 -3.33 -15.11
N GLU A 399 23.18 -4.29 -15.98
CA GLU A 399 22.58 -4.25 -17.30
C GLU A 399 21.06 -4.17 -17.12
N SER A 400 20.43 -3.17 -17.73
CA SER A 400 18.99 -2.92 -17.63
C SER A 400 18.13 -4.07 -18.18
N LYS A 401 18.75 -5.10 -18.75
CA LYS A 401 18.12 -6.27 -19.35
C LYS A 401 18.25 -7.56 -18.53
N VAL A 402 19.04 -7.56 -17.47
CA VAL A 402 19.25 -8.75 -16.64
C VAL A 402 18.99 -8.39 -15.19
N CYS A 403 17.96 -8.96 -14.67
CA CYS A 403 17.69 -8.94 -13.25
C CYS A 403 18.47 -10.01 -12.45
#